data_14f33864887894f3ba918776ff5a94dd
#
_entry.id   14f33864887894f3ba918776ff5a94dd
#
_cell.length_a   1.000
_cell.length_b   1.000
_cell.length_c   1.000
_cell.angle_alpha   90.00
_cell.angle_beta   90.00
_cell.angle_gamma   90.00
#
_symmetry.space_group_name_H-M   'P 1'
#
loop_
_entity.id
_entity.type
_entity.pdbx_description
1 polymer ?
#
loop_
_entity_poly.entity_id
_entity_poly.type
_entity_poly.pdbx_seq_one_letter_code
_entity_poly.pdbx_strand_id
1 'polypeptide(L)'
;MSTSSPDLYNTTGIRLPKGASVVIVITDWNAASIAKLADGCKKVLDEHGVYYKIITVPGAFEIAHAIKNYWDAFKYRDDRPHAFITLACVVRGGTPHFDYVCKAITDGVVQLNLLLPVPTIFGVLTVDNQQQIDERTGGAQGHKGEEAGITAVKMIALKHSFSLQNKVPA
;
A
#
# COMPACT_ATOMS: atom_id res chain seq x y z
N MET A 1 9.32 -3.67 13.93
CA MET A 1 9.97 -2.52 13.28
C MET A 1 9.04 -1.34 13.47
N SER A 2 9.40 -0.42 14.33
CA SER A 2 8.53 0.70 14.71
C SER A 2 9.32 1.96 15.03
N THR A 3 10.46 2.13 14.42
CA THR A 3 11.18 3.39 14.49
C THR A 3 11.00 4.09 13.16
N SER A 4 10.51 5.33 13.19
CA SER A 4 10.51 6.20 12.03
C SER A 4 11.94 6.33 11.52
N SER A 5 12.23 5.78 10.35
CA SER A 5 13.50 6.01 9.68
C SER A 5 13.39 7.36 8.96
N PRO A 6 14.19 8.37 9.31
CA PRO A 6 14.20 9.65 8.60
C PRO A 6 14.44 9.47 7.09
N ASP A 7 15.23 8.49 6.70
CA ASP A 7 15.55 8.18 5.32
C ASP A 7 14.34 7.66 4.51
N LEU A 8 13.35 7.05 5.18
CA LEU A 8 12.13 6.64 4.51
C LEU A 8 11.42 7.86 3.91
N TYR A 9 11.34 8.95 4.65
CA TYR A 9 10.63 10.16 4.25
C TYR A 9 11.41 11.04 3.26
N ASN A 10 12.68 10.73 2.99
CA ASN A 10 13.44 11.45 1.99
C ASN A 10 13.01 11.02 0.58
N THR A 11 12.31 11.91 -0.11
CA THR A 11 11.86 11.75 -1.50
C THR A 11 12.59 12.67 -2.47
N THR A 12 13.68 13.30 -2.04
CA THR A 12 14.47 14.22 -2.87
C THR A 12 14.98 13.54 -4.13
N GLY A 13 14.76 14.16 -5.28
CA GLY A 13 15.24 13.64 -6.56
C GLY A 13 14.43 12.49 -7.16
N ILE A 14 13.34 12.08 -6.54
CA ILE A 14 12.44 11.07 -7.09
C ILE A 14 11.80 11.57 -8.39
N ARG A 15 11.85 10.72 -9.44
CA ARG A 15 11.20 10.99 -10.73
C ARG A 15 10.11 9.95 -10.98
N LEU A 16 8.87 10.42 -11.04
CA LEU A 16 7.71 9.59 -11.36
C LEU A 16 7.40 9.64 -12.86
N PRO A 17 6.78 8.59 -13.42
CA PRO A 17 6.22 8.65 -14.76
C PRO A 17 5.09 9.68 -14.82
N LYS A 18 4.89 10.27 -16.01
CA LYS A 18 3.74 11.17 -16.22
C LYS A 18 2.43 10.42 -15.99
N GLY A 19 1.54 10.99 -15.19
CA GLY A 19 0.26 10.38 -14.85
C GLY A 19 0.40 9.19 -13.89
N ALA A 20 1.43 9.19 -13.03
CA ALA A 20 1.58 8.16 -12.00
C ALA A 20 0.27 7.95 -11.22
N SER A 21 -0.14 6.71 -11.06
CA SER A 21 -1.41 6.37 -10.42
C SER A 21 -1.32 5.08 -9.62
N VAL A 22 -2.12 4.99 -8.57
CA VAL A 22 -2.22 3.81 -7.70
C VAL A 22 -3.66 3.41 -7.45
N VAL A 23 -3.87 2.16 -7.07
CA VAL A 23 -5.13 1.71 -6.50
C VAL A 23 -4.90 1.40 -5.02
N ILE A 24 -5.65 2.09 -4.15
CA ILE A 24 -5.66 1.84 -2.72
C ILE A 24 -6.80 0.86 -2.44
N VAL A 25 -6.47 -0.29 -1.88
CA VAL A 25 -7.45 -1.31 -1.48
C VAL A 25 -7.62 -1.24 0.03
N ILE A 26 -8.81 -0.88 0.45
CA ILE A 26 -9.19 -0.72 1.87
C ILE A 26 -10.19 -1.79 2.29
N THR A 27 -10.33 -2.00 3.59
CA THR A 27 -11.31 -2.95 4.15
C THR A 27 -12.45 -2.27 4.87
N ASP A 28 -13.65 -2.91 4.85
CA ASP A 28 -14.80 -2.47 5.65
C ASP A 28 -14.58 -2.72 7.14
N TRP A 29 -13.92 -3.84 7.50
CA TRP A 29 -13.57 -4.11 8.88
C TRP A 29 -12.63 -3.03 9.44
N ASN A 30 -12.93 -2.54 10.65
CA ASN A 30 -12.19 -1.49 11.34
C ASN A 30 -12.18 -0.14 10.60
N ALA A 31 -13.29 0.24 9.97
CA ALA A 31 -13.42 1.39 9.08
C ALA A 31 -12.84 2.69 9.64
N ALA A 32 -13.03 3.00 10.93
CA ALA A 32 -12.49 4.20 11.56
C ALA A 32 -10.95 4.24 11.55
N SER A 33 -10.29 3.10 11.77
CA SER A 33 -8.84 2.97 11.72
C SER A 33 -8.33 3.03 10.29
N ILE A 34 -9.08 2.43 9.37
CA ILE A 34 -8.77 2.45 7.94
C ILE A 34 -8.89 3.87 7.37
N ALA A 35 -9.87 4.64 7.79
CA ALA A 35 -9.99 6.04 7.38
C ALA A 35 -8.75 6.86 7.75
N LYS A 36 -8.24 6.72 8.98
CA LYS A 36 -6.99 7.38 9.40
C LYS A 36 -5.80 6.97 8.51
N LEU A 37 -5.62 5.66 8.26
CA LEU A 37 -4.56 5.17 7.37
C LEU A 37 -4.70 5.73 5.96
N ALA A 38 -5.91 5.71 5.42
CA ALA A 38 -6.18 6.22 4.07
C ALA A 38 -5.91 7.72 3.97
N ASP A 39 -6.23 8.51 4.99
CA ASP A 39 -5.98 9.95 5.00
C ASP A 39 -4.48 10.26 4.97
N GLY A 40 -3.66 9.59 5.77
CA GLY A 40 -2.22 9.75 5.70
C GLY A 40 -1.62 9.28 4.37
N CYS A 41 -2.14 8.20 3.82
CA CYS A 41 -1.71 7.71 2.50
C CYS A 41 -2.03 8.71 1.39
N LYS A 42 -3.27 9.20 1.33
CA LYS A 42 -3.73 10.20 0.36
C LYS A 42 -2.90 11.47 0.42
N LYS A 43 -2.66 12.00 1.64
CA LYS A 43 -1.82 13.19 1.84
C LYS A 43 -0.48 13.06 1.11
N VAL A 44 0.21 11.95 1.30
CA VAL A 44 1.50 11.72 0.63
C VAL A 44 1.36 11.62 -0.88
N LEU A 45 0.33 10.94 -1.38
CA LEU A 45 0.10 10.80 -2.82
C LEU A 45 -0.22 12.15 -3.46
N ASP A 46 -1.03 12.98 -2.80
CA ASP A 46 -1.37 14.33 -3.25
C ASP A 46 -0.12 15.22 -3.30
N GLU A 47 0.74 15.20 -2.27
CA GLU A 47 2.01 15.93 -2.21
C GLU A 47 2.96 15.57 -3.37
N HIS A 48 2.87 14.35 -3.90
CA HIS A 48 3.70 13.86 -5.00
C HIS A 48 2.99 13.87 -6.37
N GLY A 49 1.76 14.37 -6.45
CA GLY A 49 0.98 14.41 -7.68
C GLY A 49 0.63 13.04 -8.25
N VAL A 50 0.47 12.04 -7.38
CA VAL A 50 0.10 10.68 -7.77
C VAL A 50 -1.42 10.53 -7.69
N TYR A 51 -2.04 10.19 -8.80
CA TYR A 51 -3.49 9.91 -8.84
C TYR A 51 -3.80 8.62 -8.11
N TYR A 52 -4.97 8.55 -7.48
CA TYR A 52 -5.39 7.32 -6.82
C TYR A 52 -6.88 7.03 -7.01
N LYS A 53 -7.19 5.76 -7.00
CA LYS A 53 -8.55 5.22 -6.91
C LYS A 53 -8.63 4.34 -5.66
N ILE A 54 -9.73 4.44 -4.93
CA ILE A 54 -9.99 3.61 -3.77
C ILE A 54 -11.00 2.53 -4.15
N ILE A 55 -10.72 1.30 -3.77
CA ILE A 55 -11.68 0.19 -3.80
C ILE A 55 -11.79 -0.41 -2.41
N THR A 56 -12.99 -0.82 -2.05
CA THR A 56 -13.28 -1.39 -0.74
C THR A 56 -13.59 -2.87 -0.88
N VAL A 57 -13.06 -3.67 0.04
CA VAL A 57 -13.31 -5.10 0.16
C VAL A 57 -13.79 -5.43 1.58
N PRO A 58 -14.50 -6.54 1.81
CA PRO A 58 -15.01 -6.87 3.14
C PRO A 58 -13.93 -6.95 4.22
N GLY A 59 -12.84 -7.66 3.97
CA GLY A 59 -11.78 -7.89 4.94
C GLY A 59 -10.39 -8.05 4.32
N ALA A 60 -9.39 -8.21 5.18
CA ALA A 60 -7.99 -8.34 4.75
C ALA A 60 -7.75 -9.60 3.89
N PHE A 61 -8.52 -10.66 4.11
CA PHE A 61 -8.40 -11.92 3.38
C PHE A 61 -8.73 -11.78 1.89
N GLU A 62 -9.65 -10.88 1.53
CA GLU A 62 -10.14 -10.65 0.16
C GLU A 62 -9.23 -9.73 -0.66
N ILE A 63 -8.28 -9.02 -0.04
CA ILE A 63 -7.44 -8.01 -0.71
C ILE A 63 -6.67 -8.60 -1.90
N ALA A 64 -6.00 -9.75 -1.70
CA ALA A 64 -5.17 -10.33 -2.74
C ALA A 64 -5.99 -10.71 -3.99
N HIS A 65 -7.18 -11.28 -3.79
CA HIS A 65 -8.11 -11.61 -4.86
C HIS A 65 -8.59 -10.35 -5.60
N ALA A 66 -8.96 -9.31 -4.87
CA ALA A 66 -9.43 -8.04 -5.46
C ALA A 66 -8.35 -7.38 -6.31
N ILE A 67 -7.10 -7.32 -5.83
CA ILE A 67 -5.97 -6.77 -6.58
C ILE A 67 -5.71 -7.56 -7.85
N LYS A 68 -5.69 -8.90 -7.76
CA LYS A 68 -5.46 -9.75 -8.93
C LYS A 68 -6.54 -9.55 -9.98
N ASN A 69 -7.81 -9.53 -9.59
CA ASN A 69 -8.92 -9.27 -10.50
C ASN A 69 -8.88 -7.88 -11.11
N TYR A 70 -8.58 -6.85 -10.29
CA TYR A 70 -8.43 -5.49 -10.80
C TYR A 70 -7.31 -5.42 -11.85
N TRP A 71 -6.15 -5.99 -11.55
CA TRP A 71 -5.04 -6.03 -12.51
C TRP A 71 -5.44 -6.71 -13.81
N ASP A 72 -6.08 -7.86 -13.76
CA ASP A 72 -6.48 -8.59 -14.98
C ASP A 72 -7.47 -7.80 -15.84
N ALA A 73 -8.35 -7.04 -15.21
CA ALA A 73 -9.32 -6.21 -15.92
C ALA A 73 -8.71 -4.93 -16.54
N PHE A 74 -7.62 -4.41 -15.96
CA PHE A 74 -7.08 -3.09 -16.34
C PHE A 74 -5.67 -3.12 -16.96
N LYS A 75 -4.96 -4.24 -16.95
CA LYS A 75 -3.53 -4.34 -17.36
C LYS A 75 -3.23 -3.87 -18.78
N TYR A 76 -4.19 -3.90 -19.67
CA TYR A 76 -4.03 -3.46 -21.07
C TYR A 76 -4.57 -2.05 -21.33
N ARG A 77 -5.05 -1.35 -20.31
CA ARG A 77 -5.57 0.01 -20.43
C ARG A 77 -4.47 1.04 -20.18
N ASP A 78 -4.65 2.23 -20.73
CA ASP A 78 -3.73 3.34 -20.53
C ASP A 78 -3.75 3.86 -19.07
N ASP A 79 -4.90 3.71 -18.39
CA ASP A 79 -5.12 4.09 -17.00
C ASP A 79 -4.80 2.98 -15.98
N ARG A 80 -4.04 1.93 -16.41
CA ARG A 80 -3.60 0.88 -15.49
C ARG A 80 -2.75 1.45 -14.35
N PRO A 81 -2.89 0.94 -13.12
CA PRO A 81 -2.15 1.47 -11.99
C PRO A 81 -0.65 1.15 -12.08
N HIS A 82 0.16 2.06 -11.52
CA HIS A 82 1.60 1.88 -11.38
C HIS A 82 1.97 1.12 -10.10
N ALA A 83 1.08 1.08 -9.11
CA ALA A 83 1.20 0.29 -7.89
C ALA A 83 -0.17 0.02 -7.27
N PHE A 84 -0.22 -0.95 -6.36
CA PHE A 84 -1.32 -1.15 -5.42
C PHE A 84 -0.85 -0.84 -4.01
N ILE A 85 -1.74 -0.30 -3.18
CA ILE A 85 -1.50 -0.09 -1.74
C ILE A 85 -2.60 -0.81 -0.98
N THR A 86 -2.24 -1.71 -0.07
CA THR A 86 -3.19 -2.41 0.78
C THR A 86 -3.27 -1.70 2.12
N LEU A 87 -4.45 -1.25 2.52
CA LEU A 87 -4.68 -0.67 3.85
C LEU A 87 -5.73 -1.51 4.58
N ALA A 88 -5.29 -2.21 5.59
CA ALA A 88 -6.13 -3.03 6.46
C ALA A 88 -5.68 -2.92 7.91
N CYS A 89 -6.55 -3.31 8.81
CA CYS A 89 -6.23 -3.41 10.22
C CYS A 89 -6.81 -4.72 10.77
N VAL A 90 -5.93 -5.62 11.18
CA VAL A 90 -6.29 -6.88 11.84
C VAL A 90 -6.02 -6.73 13.33
N VAL A 91 -7.07 -6.81 14.13
CA VAL A 91 -6.98 -6.71 15.59
C VAL A 91 -7.10 -8.12 16.18
N ARG A 92 -6.21 -8.45 17.12
CA ARG A 92 -6.21 -9.76 17.76
C ARG A 92 -7.49 -9.98 18.56
N GLY A 93 -8.17 -11.07 18.24
CA GLY A 93 -9.32 -11.57 18.98
C GLY A 93 -8.94 -12.71 19.93
N GLY A 94 -9.94 -13.33 20.53
CA GLY A 94 -9.78 -14.43 21.48
C GLY A 94 -9.44 -15.81 20.89
N THR A 95 -9.27 -15.92 19.59
CA THR A 95 -9.02 -17.18 18.89
C THR A 95 -7.79 -17.08 17.97
N PRO A 96 -7.22 -18.22 17.51
CA PRO A 96 -6.11 -18.24 16.56
C PRO A 96 -6.41 -17.64 15.17
N HIS A 97 -7.65 -17.24 14.90
CA HIS A 97 -8.08 -16.66 13.62
C HIS A 97 -7.22 -15.48 13.18
N PHE A 98 -6.78 -14.64 14.12
CA PHE A 98 -5.87 -13.53 13.87
C PHE A 98 -4.60 -13.98 13.12
N ASP A 99 -3.98 -15.06 13.57
CA ASP A 99 -2.70 -15.51 13.00
C ASP A 99 -2.90 -16.03 11.56
N TYR A 100 -4.02 -16.69 11.29
CA TYR A 100 -4.37 -17.13 9.93
C TYR A 100 -4.65 -15.98 8.98
N VAL A 101 -5.38 -14.94 9.43
CA VAL A 101 -5.66 -13.77 8.62
C VAL A 101 -4.37 -12.99 8.34
N CYS A 102 -3.53 -12.78 9.36
CA CYS A 102 -2.24 -12.11 9.20
C CYS A 102 -1.34 -12.85 8.21
N LYS A 103 -1.28 -14.18 8.33
CA LYS A 103 -0.51 -15.01 7.41
C LYS A 103 -1.06 -14.93 5.98
N ALA A 104 -2.36 -15.06 5.80
CA ALA A 104 -2.99 -15.05 4.48
C ALA A 104 -2.74 -13.75 3.74
N ILE A 105 -2.93 -12.58 4.38
CA ILE A 105 -2.68 -11.30 3.73
C ILE A 105 -1.20 -11.07 3.45
N THR A 106 -0.31 -11.48 4.34
CA THR A 106 1.14 -11.37 4.14
C THR A 106 1.60 -12.21 2.95
N ASP A 107 1.23 -13.49 2.92
CA ASP A 107 1.56 -14.40 1.82
C ASP A 107 0.94 -13.92 0.50
N GLY A 108 -0.30 -13.44 0.55
CA GLY A 108 -0.99 -12.89 -0.61
C GLY A 108 -0.27 -11.68 -1.22
N VAL A 109 0.18 -10.73 -0.40
CA VAL A 109 0.94 -9.56 -0.88
C VAL A 109 2.30 -9.96 -1.43
N VAL A 110 3.00 -10.90 -0.80
CA VAL A 110 4.28 -11.44 -1.33
C VAL A 110 4.05 -12.07 -2.71
N GLN A 111 3.02 -12.91 -2.86
CA GLN A 111 2.71 -13.52 -4.16
C GLN A 111 2.34 -12.48 -5.21
N LEU A 112 1.55 -11.47 -4.88
CA LEU A 112 1.23 -10.38 -5.81
C LEU A 112 2.48 -9.65 -6.30
N ASN A 113 3.45 -9.38 -5.42
CA ASN A 113 4.73 -8.76 -5.80
C ASN A 113 5.59 -9.62 -6.73
N LEU A 114 5.42 -10.94 -6.72
CA LEU A 114 6.10 -11.86 -7.64
C LEU A 114 5.35 -12.04 -8.95
N LEU A 115 4.02 -12.00 -8.92
CA LEU A 115 3.16 -12.27 -10.08
C LEU A 115 2.84 -11.04 -10.91
N LEU A 116 2.71 -9.87 -10.27
CA LEU A 116 2.35 -8.63 -10.96
C LEU A 116 3.59 -7.83 -11.35
N PRO A 117 3.56 -7.19 -12.53
CA PRO A 117 4.68 -6.33 -12.94
C PRO A 117 4.67 -4.95 -12.25
N VAL A 118 3.79 -4.73 -11.28
CA VAL A 118 3.67 -3.51 -10.48
C VAL A 118 3.69 -3.86 -8.99
N PRO A 119 4.31 -3.02 -8.15
CA PRO A 119 4.43 -3.32 -6.74
C PRO A 119 3.07 -3.27 -6.02
N THR A 120 2.93 -4.15 -5.03
CA THR A 120 1.85 -4.12 -4.05
C THR A 120 2.43 -3.78 -2.68
N ILE A 121 2.03 -2.65 -2.13
CA ILE A 121 2.57 -2.11 -0.88
C ILE A 121 1.76 -2.63 0.30
N PHE A 122 2.46 -3.12 1.32
CA PHE A 122 1.88 -3.67 2.55
C PHE A 122 1.67 -2.58 3.60
N GLY A 123 0.49 -1.97 3.63
CA GLY A 123 0.04 -1.01 4.62
C GLY A 123 -0.94 -1.61 5.63
N VAL A 124 -0.74 -2.88 6.01
CA VAL A 124 -1.62 -3.61 6.91
C VAL A 124 -1.13 -3.51 8.34
N LEU A 125 -1.98 -3.04 9.25
CA LEU A 125 -1.74 -3.11 10.68
C LEU A 125 -2.17 -4.48 11.22
N THR A 126 -1.29 -5.07 12.01
CA THR A 126 -1.55 -6.29 12.80
C THR A 126 -1.26 -5.95 14.24
N VAL A 127 -2.29 -5.82 15.05
CA VAL A 127 -2.24 -5.21 16.38
C VAL A 127 -3.05 -6.01 17.39
N ASP A 128 -2.70 -5.86 18.66
CA ASP A 128 -3.41 -6.54 19.74
C ASP A 128 -4.59 -5.73 20.31
N ASN A 129 -4.57 -4.38 20.15
CA ASN A 129 -5.56 -3.50 20.73
C ASN A 129 -5.63 -2.13 20.03
N GLN A 130 -6.62 -1.32 20.44
CA GLN A 130 -6.86 0.01 19.90
C GLN A 130 -5.70 0.99 20.14
N GLN A 131 -5.02 0.91 21.29
CA GLN A 131 -3.89 1.77 21.59
C GLN A 131 -2.79 1.62 20.53
N GLN A 132 -2.46 0.38 20.14
CA GLN A 132 -1.47 0.12 19.09
C GLN A 132 -1.87 0.69 17.73
N ILE A 133 -3.17 0.77 17.43
CA ILE A 133 -3.67 1.44 16.23
C ILE A 133 -3.38 2.95 16.30
N ASP A 134 -3.78 3.59 17.39
CA ASP A 134 -3.65 5.05 17.57
C ASP A 134 -2.18 5.47 17.52
N GLU A 135 -1.30 4.68 18.12
CA GLU A 135 0.15 4.90 18.07
C GLU A 135 0.72 4.88 16.64
N ARG A 136 0.11 4.13 15.72
CA ARG A 136 0.56 3.91 14.33
C ARG A 136 -0.21 4.68 13.27
N THR A 137 -1.21 5.44 13.70
CA THR A 137 -2.01 6.31 12.81
C THR A 137 -1.83 7.79 13.13
N GLY A 138 -0.61 8.19 13.47
CA GLY A 138 -0.22 9.55 13.82
C GLY A 138 0.20 9.76 15.28
N GLY A 139 0.35 8.66 16.05
CA GLY A 139 0.86 8.70 17.42
C GLY A 139 2.38 8.43 17.51
N ALA A 140 2.83 7.90 18.64
CA ALA A 140 4.24 7.72 18.98
C ALA A 140 5.04 6.81 18.01
N GLN A 141 4.36 5.96 17.24
CA GLN A 141 4.96 5.06 16.26
C GLN A 141 4.84 5.58 14.81
N GLY A 142 4.57 6.87 14.64
CA GLY A 142 4.43 7.50 13.32
C GLY A 142 3.10 7.21 12.64
N HIS A 143 3.05 7.37 11.33
CA HIS A 143 1.83 7.21 10.54
C HIS A 143 2.00 6.17 9.43
N LYS A 144 1.53 4.94 9.65
CA LYS A 144 1.74 3.82 8.71
C LYS A 144 1.03 4.01 7.35
N GLY A 145 -0.01 4.81 7.29
CA GLY A 145 -0.61 5.24 6.02
C GLY A 145 0.32 6.13 5.20
N GLU A 146 0.98 7.12 5.83
CA GLU A 146 1.98 7.94 5.15
C GLU A 146 3.17 7.08 4.68
N GLU A 147 3.67 6.18 5.53
CA GLU A 147 4.74 5.26 5.16
C GLU A 147 4.39 4.39 3.95
N ALA A 148 3.14 3.91 3.86
CA ALA A 148 2.66 3.16 2.70
C ALA A 148 2.62 4.02 1.44
N GLY A 149 2.16 5.27 1.53
CA GLY A 149 2.17 6.23 0.43
C GLY A 149 3.59 6.50 -0.08
N ILE A 150 4.53 6.81 0.82
CA ILE A 150 5.94 7.05 0.48
C ILE A 150 6.58 5.81 -0.16
N THR A 151 6.30 4.63 0.38
CA THR A 151 6.81 3.38 -0.18
C THR A 151 6.30 3.18 -1.61
N ALA A 152 5.03 3.47 -1.88
CA ALA A 152 4.47 3.42 -3.23
C ALA A 152 5.19 4.38 -4.18
N VAL A 153 5.37 5.64 -3.78
CA VAL A 153 6.10 6.66 -4.56
C VAL A 153 7.51 6.18 -4.90
N LYS A 154 8.26 5.68 -3.92
CA LYS A 154 9.62 5.17 -4.12
C LYS A 154 9.66 3.95 -5.06
N MET A 155 8.75 3.01 -4.90
CA MET A 155 8.70 1.80 -5.73
C MET A 155 8.28 2.09 -7.17
N ILE A 156 7.37 3.03 -7.40
CA ILE A 156 7.01 3.51 -8.74
C ILE A 156 8.23 4.17 -9.41
N ALA A 157 8.93 5.05 -8.69
CA ALA A 157 10.11 5.73 -9.19
C ALA A 157 11.26 4.75 -9.52
N LEU A 158 11.50 3.78 -8.66
CA LEU A 158 12.50 2.73 -8.88
C LEU A 158 12.19 1.96 -10.17
N LYS A 159 10.97 1.50 -10.32
CA LYS A 159 10.55 0.81 -11.55
C LYS A 159 10.68 1.69 -12.79
N HIS A 160 10.32 2.96 -12.68
CA HIS A 160 10.45 3.91 -13.78
C HIS A 160 11.91 4.11 -14.18
N SER A 161 12.85 4.17 -13.23
CA SER A 161 14.27 4.31 -13.52
C SER A 161 14.83 3.14 -14.35
N PHE A 162 14.41 1.90 -14.09
CA PHE A 162 14.76 0.74 -14.90
C PHE A 162 14.25 0.84 -16.34
N SER A 163 13.04 1.37 -16.51
CA SER A 163 12.46 1.57 -17.85
C SER A 163 13.21 2.64 -18.66
N LEU A 164 13.81 3.63 -18.00
CA LEU A 164 14.62 4.65 -18.67
C LEU A 164 15.98 4.11 -19.09
N GLN A 165 16.61 3.27 -18.26
CA GLN A 165 17.90 2.66 -18.58
C GLN A 165 17.83 1.74 -19.81
N ASN A 166 16.71 1.04 -19.99
CA ASN A 166 16.50 0.14 -21.14
C ASN A 166 16.24 0.89 -22.47
N LYS A 167 16.12 2.23 -22.46
CA LYS A 167 15.91 3.07 -23.65
C LYS A 167 17.20 3.71 -24.18
N VAL A 168 18.35 3.45 -23.54
CA VAL A 168 19.65 3.92 -24.06
C VAL A 168 20.00 3.03 -25.25
N PRO A 169 20.13 3.55 -26.48
CA PRO A 169 20.62 2.77 -27.61
C PRO A 169 22.05 2.33 -27.34
N ALA A 170 22.38 1.11 -27.74
CA ALA A 170 23.75 0.61 -27.78
C ALA A 170 24.59 1.40 -28.76
#